data_9551eb942fd8d7f749eff405fc19b5c4
#
_entry.id   9551eb942fd8d7f749eff405fc19b5c4
#
_cell.length_a   1.000
_cell.length_b   1.000
_cell.length_c   1.000
_cell.angle_alpha   90.00
_cell.angle_beta   90.00
_cell.angle_gamma   90.00
#
_symmetry.space_group_name_H-M   'P 1'
#
loop_
_entity.id
_entity.type
_entity.pdbx_description
1 polymer ?
#
loop_
_entity_poly.entity_id
_entity_poly.type
_entity_poly.pdbx_seq_one_letter_code
_entity_poly.pdbx_strand_id
1 'polypeptide(L)'
;MRSYGHYQDQAFMLKNVKPLMESYGAQAYVCGHDHDMQIIQHPQDTFTCVVSGGGGGCRSTAWGTYTKAAYAKGGFAALHFGTSQLFAELIDIEGKSRGLVPVVNR
;
A
#
# COMPACT_ATOMS: atom_id res chain seq x y z
N MET A 1 1.37 7.59 0.38
CA MET A 1 1.48 8.56 -0.73
C MET A 1 0.29 8.45 -1.66
N ARG A 2 0.06 7.32 -2.28
CA ARG A 2 -1.20 7.06 -2.99
C ARG A 2 -2.24 6.50 -2.03
N SER A 3 -3.48 6.94 -2.13
CA SER A 3 -4.57 6.42 -1.29
C SER A 3 -5.93 6.71 -1.93
N TYR A 4 -6.83 5.75 -1.82
CA TYR A 4 -8.26 5.93 -2.11
C TYR A 4 -9.07 6.05 -0.81
N GLY A 5 -8.40 6.15 0.33
CA GLY A 5 -9.02 6.34 1.62
C GLY A 5 -9.35 7.79 1.91
N HIS A 6 -9.56 8.09 3.20
CA HIS A 6 -10.04 9.40 3.66
C HIS A 6 -9.15 10.56 3.22
N TYR A 7 -7.82 10.38 3.28
CA TYR A 7 -6.87 11.46 3.01
C TYR A 7 -6.50 11.60 1.54
N GLN A 8 -6.84 10.64 0.70
CA GLN A 8 -6.53 10.65 -0.73
C GLN A 8 -5.02 10.70 -1.00
N ASP A 9 -4.65 10.95 -2.25
CA ASP A 9 -3.25 11.12 -2.64
C ASP A 9 -2.66 12.38 -1.99
N GLN A 10 -1.43 12.25 -1.50
CA GLN A 10 -0.73 13.35 -0.83
C GLN A 10 0.19 14.05 -1.83
N ALA A 11 -0.25 15.22 -2.30
CA ALA A 11 0.46 15.97 -3.33
C ALA A 11 1.90 16.31 -2.95
N PHE A 12 2.14 16.69 -1.68
CA PHE A 12 3.48 16.98 -1.20
C PHE A 12 4.42 15.78 -1.35
N MET A 13 3.95 14.59 -0.98
CA MET A 13 4.75 13.36 -1.05
C MET A 13 5.03 12.98 -2.50
N LEU A 14 4.04 13.12 -3.37
CA LEU A 14 4.21 12.82 -4.80
C LEU A 14 5.19 13.78 -5.47
N LYS A 15 5.24 15.03 -5.03
CA LYS A 15 6.14 16.04 -5.59
C LYS A 15 7.57 15.91 -5.05
N ASN A 16 7.73 15.64 -3.76
CA ASN A 16 9.02 15.79 -3.07
C ASN A 16 9.67 14.47 -2.69
N VAL A 17 8.90 13.42 -2.40
CA VAL A 17 9.44 12.14 -1.94
C VAL A 17 9.48 11.11 -3.06
N LYS A 18 8.44 11.04 -3.89
CA LYS A 18 8.37 10.08 -5.00
C LYS A 18 9.60 10.14 -5.92
N PRO A 19 10.09 11.33 -6.36
CA PRO A 19 11.27 11.36 -7.22
C PRO A 19 12.52 10.77 -6.57
N LEU A 20 12.68 10.94 -5.27
CA LEU A 20 13.81 10.35 -4.53
C LEU A 20 13.70 8.83 -4.48
N MET A 21 12.52 8.31 -4.19
CA MET A 21 12.28 6.88 -4.18
C MET A 21 12.58 6.24 -5.53
N GLU A 22 12.14 6.89 -6.59
CA GLU A 22 12.37 6.41 -7.96
C GLU A 22 13.85 6.46 -8.33
N SER A 23 14.55 7.53 -7.94
CA SER A 23 15.99 7.68 -8.20
C SER A 23 16.83 6.59 -7.54
N TYR A 24 16.41 6.12 -6.38
CA TYR A 24 17.17 5.13 -5.61
C TYR A 24 16.58 3.71 -5.73
N GLY A 25 15.62 3.50 -6.61
CA GLY A 25 15.09 2.17 -6.90
C GLY A 25 14.28 1.53 -5.76
N ALA A 26 13.61 2.34 -4.94
CA ALA A 26 12.73 1.82 -3.91
C ALA A 26 11.60 0.99 -4.53
N GLN A 27 11.32 -0.18 -3.97
CA GLN A 27 10.32 -1.10 -4.51
C GLN A 27 8.94 -0.92 -3.87
N ALA A 28 8.90 -0.45 -2.63
CA ALA A 28 7.65 -0.27 -1.91
C ALA A 28 7.70 0.99 -1.04
N TYR A 29 6.56 1.63 -0.90
CA TYR A 29 6.31 2.70 0.05
C TYR A 29 5.25 2.20 1.03
N VAL A 30 5.65 2.00 2.28
CA VAL A 30 4.76 1.48 3.31
C VAL A 30 4.42 2.60 4.27
N CYS A 31 3.14 2.80 4.54
CA CYS A 31 2.69 3.88 5.41
C CYS A 31 1.43 3.48 6.20
N GLY A 32 1.07 4.32 7.12
CA GLY A 32 -0.21 4.29 7.83
C GLY A 32 -1.02 5.54 7.51
N HIS A 33 -1.51 6.22 8.53
CA HIS A 33 -2.26 7.47 8.47
C HIS A 33 -3.71 7.30 8.01
N ASP A 34 -3.99 6.79 6.82
CA ASP A 34 -5.33 6.35 6.47
C ASP A 34 -5.65 5.07 7.26
N HIS A 35 -6.79 5.10 7.98
CA HIS A 35 -7.19 4.02 8.87
C HIS A 35 -7.88 2.90 8.09
N ASP A 36 -7.17 2.35 7.14
CA ASP A 36 -7.59 1.24 6.30
C ASP A 36 -6.35 0.47 5.84
N MET A 37 -6.54 -0.50 4.96
CA MET A 37 -5.46 -1.23 4.35
C MET A 37 -5.64 -1.20 2.84
N GLN A 38 -4.56 -0.85 2.11
CA GLN A 38 -4.60 -0.76 0.65
C GLN A 38 -3.26 -1.21 0.07
N ILE A 39 -3.32 -1.84 -1.11
CA ILE A 39 -2.15 -2.06 -1.96
C ILE A 39 -2.47 -1.42 -3.30
N ILE A 40 -1.67 -0.45 -3.70
CA ILE A 40 -1.90 0.36 -4.90
C ILE A 40 -0.67 0.32 -5.80
N GLN A 41 -0.88 -0.04 -7.06
CA GLN A 41 0.17 -0.03 -8.09
C GLN A 41 -0.23 0.95 -9.19
N HIS A 42 0.18 2.21 -9.03
CA HIS A 42 -0.11 3.25 -9.99
C HIS A 42 0.89 3.17 -11.14
N PRO A 43 0.44 3.27 -12.41
CA PRO A 43 1.33 3.10 -13.56
C PRO A 43 2.42 4.17 -13.68
N GLN A 44 2.24 5.33 -13.06
CA GLN A 44 3.25 6.38 -13.03
C GLN A 44 4.28 6.22 -11.92
N ASP A 45 4.11 5.22 -11.05
CA ASP A 45 5.03 4.95 -9.95
C ASP A 45 5.90 3.74 -10.28
N THR A 46 7.19 3.80 -9.90
CA THR A 46 8.09 2.65 -10.02
C THR A 46 8.07 1.75 -8.79
N PHE A 47 7.21 2.03 -7.84
CA PHE A 47 7.08 1.31 -6.57
C PHE A 47 5.62 1.02 -6.28
N THR A 48 5.38 0.11 -5.35
CA THR A 48 4.03 -0.23 -4.86
C THR A 48 3.77 0.54 -3.57
N CYS A 49 2.60 1.16 -3.46
CA CYS A 49 2.15 1.78 -2.20
C CYS A 49 1.39 0.77 -1.37
N VAL A 50 1.79 0.61 -0.11
CA VAL A 50 1.12 -0.26 0.85
C VAL A 50 0.67 0.59 2.03
N VAL A 51 -0.63 0.72 2.21
CA VAL A 51 -1.21 1.40 3.37
C VAL A 51 -1.59 0.35 4.40
N SER A 52 -1.02 0.45 5.59
CA SER A 52 -1.26 -0.46 6.70
C SER A 52 -1.70 0.35 7.92
N GLY A 53 -2.85 0.96 7.84
CA GLY A 53 -3.43 1.81 8.88
C GLY A 53 -4.59 1.17 9.63
N GLY A 54 -4.75 -0.14 9.55
CA GLY A 54 -5.87 -0.86 10.17
C GLY A 54 -5.68 -1.26 11.63
N GLY A 55 -4.58 -0.84 12.26
CA GLY A 55 -4.31 -1.18 13.67
C GLY A 55 -5.05 -0.30 14.69
N GLY A 56 -5.56 0.84 14.27
CA GLY A 56 -6.34 1.75 15.10
C GLY A 56 -7.82 1.70 14.75
N GLY A 57 -8.51 2.84 14.84
CA GLY A 57 -9.89 2.95 14.37
C GLY A 57 -9.93 2.81 12.86
N CYS A 58 -10.93 2.11 12.33
CA CYS A 58 -11.03 1.86 10.90
C CYS A 58 -11.98 2.84 10.23
N ARG A 59 -11.66 3.26 9.02
CA ARG A 59 -12.50 4.10 8.15
C ARG A 59 -12.75 3.37 6.85
N SER A 60 -13.79 3.78 6.13
CA SER A 60 -14.06 3.21 4.81
C SER A 60 -12.95 3.58 3.84
N THR A 61 -12.73 2.69 2.89
CA THR A 61 -11.83 2.94 1.77
C THR A 61 -12.57 2.63 0.47
N ALA A 62 -12.03 3.11 -0.65
CA ALA A 62 -12.56 2.82 -1.97
C ALA A 62 -11.62 1.87 -2.70
N TRP A 63 -12.19 1.06 -3.60
CA TRP A 63 -11.43 0.30 -4.56
C TRP A 63 -11.30 1.13 -5.82
N GLY A 64 -10.17 1.81 -5.97
CA GLY A 64 -9.92 2.69 -7.11
C GLY A 64 -9.33 1.97 -8.30
N THR A 65 -9.04 2.74 -9.35
CA THR A 65 -8.56 2.20 -10.63
C THR A 65 -7.29 1.35 -10.49
N TYR A 66 -6.39 1.76 -9.60
CA TYR A 66 -5.08 1.10 -9.45
C TYR A 66 -4.96 0.32 -8.14
N THR A 67 -6.07 0.06 -7.47
CA THR A 67 -6.11 -0.79 -6.28
C THR A 67 -5.88 -2.24 -6.68
N LYS A 68 -4.99 -2.92 -5.98
CA LYS A 68 -4.76 -4.36 -6.13
C LYS A 68 -5.35 -5.15 -4.97
N ALA A 69 -5.45 -4.55 -3.79
CA ALA A 69 -6.14 -5.10 -2.63
C ALA A 69 -6.54 -3.96 -1.71
N ALA A 70 -7.66 -4.09 -1.03
CA ALA A 70 -8.13 -3.11 -0.04
C ALA A 70 -9.03 -3.78 0.99
N TYR A 71 -8.94 -3.33 2.25
CA TYR A 71 -9.77 -3.83 3.32
C TYR A 71 -9.95 -2.74 4.37
N ALA A 72 -11.19 -2.43 4.73
CA ALA A 72 -11.52 -1.29 5.57
C ALA A 72 -11.82 -1.68 7.02
N LYS A 73 -11.31 -2.80 7.49
CA LYS A 73 -11.43 -3.27 8.87
C LYS A 73 -10.05 -3.52 9.46
N GLY A 74 -9.99 -3.99 10.71
CA GLY A 74 -8.74 -4.21 11.41
C GLY A 74 -7.82 -5.26 10.78
N GLY A 75 -6.53 -5.05 10.94
CA GLY A 75 -5.52 -5.95 10.41
C GLY A 75 -4.19 -5.26 10.21
N PHE A 76 -3.35 -5.87 9.41
CA PHE A 76 -2.01 -5.36 9.10
C PHE A 76 -1.58 -5.83 7.71
N ALA A 77 -0.55 -5.18 7.19
CA ALA A 77 0.10 -5.62 5.96
C ALA A 77 1.37 -6.41 6.31
N ALA A 78 1.60 -7.51 5.61
CA ALA A 78 2.83 -8.29 5.70
C ALA A 78 3.61 -8.17 4.40
N LEU A 79 4.92 -8.02 4.49
CA LEU A 79 5.82 -8.07 3.34
C LEU A 79 6.59 -9.39 3.40
N HIS A 80 6.47 -10.17 2.33
CA HIS A 80 7.11 -11.47 2.22
C HIS A 80 8.31 -11.36 1.28
N PHE A 81 9.51 -11.47 1.84
CA PHE A 81 10.76 -11.34 1.09
C PHE A 81 11.24 -12.73 0.67
N GLY A 82 11.18 -13.01 -0.64
CA GLY A 82 11.80 -14.19 -1.22
C GLY A 82 13.18 -13.87 -1.78
N THR A 83 13.83 -14.85 -2.37
CA THR A 83 15.15 -14.66 -2.98
C THR A 83 15.11 -13.80 -4.23
N SER A 84 14.02 -13.83 -4.97
CA SER A 84 13.87 -13.09 -6.24
C SER A 84 12.57 -12.29 -6.32
N GLN A 85 11.69 -12.39 -5.32
CA GLN A 85 10.41 -11.70 -5.32
C GLN A 85 10.04 -11.14 -3.96
N LEU A 86 9.26 -10.08 -3.98
CA LEU A 86 8.66 -9.45 -2.82
C LEU A 86 7.15 -9.43 -3.01
N PHE A 87 6.40 -9.89 -2.02
CA PHE A 87 4.95 -9.85 -2.01
C PHE A 87 4.45 -8.98 -0.87
N ALA A 88 3.35 -8.29 -1.09
CA ALA A 88 2.60 -7.59 -0.05
C ALA A 88 1.27 -8.32 0.16
N GLU A 89 0.89 -8.50 1.41
CA GLU A 89 -0.35 -9.17 1.77
C GLU A 89 -1.08 -8.38 2.84
N LEU A 90 -2.40 -8.24 2.67
CA LEU A 90 -3.26 -7.68 3.70
C LEU A 90 -3.87 -8.83 4.50
N ILE A 91 -3.69 -8.77 5.83
CA ILE A 91 -4.15 -9.84 6.73
C ILE A 91 -5.09 -9.22 7.76
N ASP A 92 -6.30 -9.79 7.90
CA ASP A 92 -7.28 -9.28 8.84
C ASP A 92 -7.01 -9.77 10.27
N ILE A 93 -7.83 -9.31 11.23
CA ILE A 93 -7.65 -9.65 12.65
C ILE A 93 -7.89 -11.14 12.94
N GLU A 94 -8.49 -11.88 12.02
CA GLU A 94 -8.70 -13.31 12.15
C GLU A 94 -7.55 -14.12 11.51
N GLY A 95 -6.54 -13.44 10.98
CA GLY A 95 -5.43 -14.09 10.30
C GLY A 95 -5.72 -14.46 8.86
N LYS A 96 -6.81 -13.95 8.29
CA LYS A 96 -7.25 -14.28 6.95
C LYS A 96 -6.64 -13.32 5.94
N SER A 97 -6.18 -13.84 4.80
CA SER A 97 -5.66 -13.01 3.72
C SER A 97 -6.78 -12.23 3.03
N ARG A 98 -6.55 -10.94 2.85
CA ARG A 98 -7.43 -10.04 2.09
C ARG A 98 -6.78 -9.55 0.81
N GLY A 99 -5.76 -10.23 0.36
CA GLY A 99 -5.06 -10.00 -0.89
C GLY A 99 -3.58 -10.24 -0.76
N LEU A 100 -3.02 -10.97 -1.70
CA LEU A 100 -1.58 -11.23 -1.83
C LEU A 100 -1.15 -10.72 -3.20
N VAL A 101 -0.26 -9.74 -3.22
CA VAL A 101 0.06 -8.99 -4.44
C VAL A 101 1.57 -8.98 -4.65
N PRO A 102 2.08 -9.40 -5.83
CA PRO A 102 3.49 -9.22 -6.15
C PRO A 102 3.83 -7.72 -6.18
N VAL A 103 4.89 -7.34 -5.48
CA VAL A 103 5.40 -5.97 -5.56
C VAL A 103 6.10 -5.78 -6.90
N VAL A 104 5.90 -4.62 -7.51
CA VAL A 104 6.53 -4.30 -8.80
C VAL A 104 8.04 -4.37 -8.64
N ASN A 105 8.69 -5.20 -9.45
CA ASN A 105 10.12 -5.45 -9.41
C ASN A 105 10.84 -4.53 -10.40
N ARG A 106 12.01 -4.03 -9.99
CA ARG A 106 12.81 -3.10 -10.80
C ARG A 106 14.13 -3.72 -11.17
#